data_bf0a0bd6ed0616b8d356cc2fda8f94e2
#
_entry.id   bf0a0bd6ed0616b8d356cc2fda8f94e2
#
_cell.length_a   1.000
_cell.length_b   1.000
_cell.length_c   1.000
_cell.angle_alpha   90.00
_cell.angle_beta   90.00
_cell.angle_gamma   90.00
#
_symmetry.space_group_name_H-M   'P 1'
#
loop_
_entity.id
_entity.type
_entity.pdbx_description
1 polymer ?
#
loop_
_entity_poly.entity_id
_entity_poly.type
_entity_poly.pdbx_seq_one_letter_code
_entity_poly.pdbx_strand_id
1 'polypeptide(L)'
;MTTSLFARLARRVDPQGYTVSRREVLCGSAALAAGLLLSGPLSGVARGAELLAGRSSKKGKRVIVVGAGLAGLSAAYELVSVGYDVTVIEARGRIGGRTLTYRDFCPSKVVEGGGEFIGSNHPAWLAYAKKFGLSMRPVEEDDELSSPIFIDGRELSDADSERLYEEMARTLRATNTQALKTNAVEPWKTARAKELDEGTLAQWLDAQEMSDFARRMLRVSLEADNGQALERSSQLAMLAVVKGGGVENYWKHSEDFRCVEGNQTLATKLAEAIGPQRLITGVSVARIDVSTDKPFVITKAGQRMEADDVVLTAPPSTWELISFGPPEVRTAVLSARPQMGSAFKVMANVPKAIWKAQEKSGDVLSDGPISMTWEATDGQRGGGAVLTGFSGGPSTSALMNTPAGQRLSAGLSALSMLQPGLTKEKVNARFLAWPDDAWARGGYSFPAPGQLTSPGAQVLKAGLGPRENDARLHFAGEHVCYAFVGYMEGALQSGMEIARRLAVRDGVASV
;
A
#
# COMPACT_ATOMS: atom_id res chain seq x y z
N MET A 1 -8.97 0.41 3.27
CA MET A 1 -10.23 -0.28 2.93
C MET A 1 -11.29 -0.30 4.06
N THR A 2 -10.98 -0.28 5.37
CA THR A 2 -11.94 0.18 6.41
C THR A 2 -12.39 1.59 6.10
N THR A 3 -11.50 2.34 5.49
CA THR A 3 -11.80 3.62 4.90
C THR A 3 -12.87 3.52 3.84
N SER A 4 -12.87 2.48 2.97
CA SER A 4 -13.90 2.38 1.94
C SER A 4 -15.28 2.00 2.51
N LEU A 5 -15.38 1.08 3.48
CA LEU A 5 -16.67 0.80 4.14
C LEU A 5 -17.19 2.03 4.88
N PHE A 6 -16.36 2.59 5.78
CA PHE A 6 -16.75 3.76 6.56
C PHE A 6 -17.00 4.98 5.69
N ALA A 7 -16.13 5.23 4.70
CA ALA A 7 -16.30 6.33 3.77
C ALA A 7 -17.61 6.22 2.96
N ARG A 8 -17.95 5.01 2.48
CA ARG A 8 -19.21 4.76 1.75
C ARG A 8 -20.43 4.96 2.64
N LEU A 9 -20.40 4.40 3.85
CA LEU A 9 -21.48 4.63 4.82
C LEU A 9 -21.60 6.11 5.18
N ALA A 10 -20.48 6.81 5.38
CA ALA A 10 -20.48 8.25 5.68
C ALA A 10 -21.10 9.07 4.55
N ARG A 11 -20.77 8.79 3.29
CA ARG A 11 -21.37 9.48 2.13
C ARG A 11 -22.87 9.25 2.04
N ARG A 12 -23.33 8.03 2.34
CA ARG A 12 -24.75 7.67 2.30
C ARG A 12 -25.55 8.31 3.42
N VAL A 13 -25.01 8.28 4.67
CA VAL A 13 -25.74 8.68 5.90
C VAL A 13 -25.48 10.15 6.25
N ASP A 14 -24.28 10.67 5.98
CA ASP A 14 -23.87 12.06 6.29
C ASP A 14 -23.17 12.71 5.09
N PRO A 15 -23.88 12.91 3.95
CA PRO A 15 -23.28 13.48 2.75
C PRO A 15 -22.75 14.91 2.96
N GLN A 16 -23.28 15.68 3.92
CA GLN A 16 -22.82 17.04 4.20
C GLN A 16 -21.49 17.06 4.98
N GLY A 17 -21.25 16.06 5.83
CA GLY A 17 -19.97 15.89 6.55
C GLY A 17 -18.85 15.33 5.68
N TYR A 18 -19.13 14.94 4.44
CA TYR A 18 -18.18 14.30 3.51
C TYR A 18 -17.73 15.20 2.35
N THR A 19 -18.28 16.42 2.19
CA THR A 19 -17.98 17.28 1.04
C THR A 19 -16.52 17.73 1.00
N VAL A 20 -15.69 17.01 0.27
CA VAL A 20 -14.48 17.59 -0.34
C VAL A 20 -14.93 18.30 -1.62
N SER A 21 -14.98 19.64 -1.61
CA SER A 21 -15.36 20.36 -2.80
C SER A 21 -14.35 20.11 -3.93
N ARG A 22 -14.82 19.95 -5.18
CA ARG A 22 -13.94 19.84 -6.38
C ARG A 22 -12.89 20.96 -6.43
N ARG A 23 -13.17 22.09 -5.82
CA ARG A 23 -12.29 23.26 -5.73
C ARG A 23 -11.19 23.05 -4.68
N GLU A 24 -11.46 22.36 -3.57
CA GLU A 24 -10.45 21.99 -2.56
C GLU A 24 -9.55 20.89 -3.07
N VAL A 25 -10.04 19.97 -3.89
CA VAL A 25 -9.25 18.92 -4.57
C VAL A 25 -8.27 19.55 -5.57
N LEU A 26 -8.71 20.54 -6.35
CA LEU A 26 -7.86 21.28 -7.30
C LEU A 26 -6.97 22.30 -6.59
N CYS A 27 -7.41 22.91 -5.48
CA CYS A 27 -6.63 23.82 -4.67
C CYS A 27 -5.77 23.10 -3.64
N GLY A 28 -6.12 21.89 -3.20
CA GLY A 28 -5.30 21.05 -2.32
C GLY A 28 -3.94 20.75 -2.92
N SER A 29 -3.85 20.58 -4.25
CA SER A 29 -2.55 20.48 -4.95
C SER A 29 -1.75 21.79 -4.91
N ALA A 30 -2.39 22.96 -4.80
CA ALA A 30 -1.73 24.26 -4.65
C ALA A 30 -1.53 24.66 -3.18
N ALA A 31 -2.48 24.31 -2.29
CA ALA A 31 -2.43 24.59 -0.86
C ALA A 31 -1.47 23.66 -0.10
N LEU A 32 -1.25 22.41 -0.57
CA LEU A 32 -0.20 21.52 -0.05
C LEU A 32 1.20 22.11 -0.30
N ALA A 33 1.40 22.84 -1.39
CA ALA A 33 2.65 23.57 -1.61
C ALA A 33 2.82 24.80 -0.67
N ALA A 34 1.73 25.37 -0.17
CA ALA A 34 1.73 26.52 0.76
C ALA A 34 1.52 26.11 2.23
N GLY A 35 0.76 25.01 2.49
CA GLY A 35 0.46 24.51 3.84
C GLY A 35 1.62 23.77 4.51
N LEU A 36 2.67 23.39 3.78
CA LEU A 36 3.91 22.81 4.30
C LEU A 36 4.74 23.80 5.16
N LEU A 37 4.35 25.07 5.22
CA LEU A 37 5.01 26.12 6.01
C LEU A 37 4.32 26.42 7.36
N LEU A 38 3.20 25.78 7.68
CA LEU A 38 2.49 26.00 8.94
C LEU A 38 2.88 24.93 9.96
N SER A 39 3.59 25.36 10.98
CA SER A 39 4.04 24.64 12.17
C SER A 39 2.90 23.94 12.91
N GLY A 40 2.73 22.61 12.69
CA GLY A 40 1.81 21.73 13.41
C GLY A 40 2.36 20.32 13.55
N PRO A 41 1.78 19.43 14.38
CA PRO A 41 2.29 18.10 14.69
C PRO A 41 2.34 17.11 13.49
N LEU A 42 1.96 17.52 12.29
CA LEU A 42 2.13 16.78 11.02
C LEU A 42 3.55 16.94 10.42
N SER A 43 4.43 17.73 11.06
CA SER A 43 5.74 18.10 10.51
C SER A 43 6.67 16.92 10.17
N GLY A 44 6.55 15.77 10.86
CA GLY A 44 7.37 14.59 10.59
C GLY A 44 6.97 13.84 9.33
N VAL A 45 5.66 13.67 9.08
CA VAL A 45 5.12 12.96 7.90
C VAL A 45 5.23 13.83 6.65
N ALA A 46 4.97 15.13 6.78
CA ALA A 46 5.10 16.08 5.66
C ALA A 46 6.55 16.25 5.19
N ARG A 47 7.54 16.27 6.11
CA ARG A 47 8.96 16.30 5.75
C ARG A 47 9.43 15.06 4.97
N GLY A 48 8.79 13.89 5.18
CA GLY A 48 9.07 12.68 4.42
C GLY A 48 8.70 12.79 2.93
N ALA A 49 7.77 13.66 2.57
CA ALA A 49 7.26 13.82 1.20
C ALA A 49 7.99 14.90 0.36
N GLU A 50 8.96 15.59 0.94
CA GLU A 50 9.70 16.63 0.25
C GLU A 50 10.78 16.03 -0.66
N LEU A 51 10.68 16.28 -1.97
CA LEU A 51 11.67 15.82 -2.96
C LEU A 51 13.02 16.47 -2.70
N LEU A 52 14.12 15.71 -2.83
CA LEU A 52 15.46 16.27 -2.70
C LEU A 52 15.72 17.26 -3.85
N ALA A 53 16.09 18.49 -3.49
CA ALA A 53 16.48 19.50 -4.47
C ALA A 53 17.95 19.27 -4.87
N GLY A 54 18.19 18.99 -6.15
CA GLY A 54 19.52 18.72 -6.68
C GLY A 54 20.45 19.91 -6.55
N ARG A 55 21.42 19.85 -5.65
CA ARG A 55 22.64 20.64 -5.63
C ARG A 55 23.75 19.87 -4.93
N SER A 56 24.48 19.04 -5.66
CA SER A 56 25.78 18.59 -5.18
C SER A 56 26.80 18.60 -6.30
N SER A 57 27.92 19.26 -6.04
CA SER A 57 29.13 19.20 -6.89
C SER A 57 30.06 18.06 -6.49
N LYS A 58 29.72 17.27 -5.46
CA LYS A 58 30.52 16.10 -5.04
C LYS A 58 30.05 14.86 -5.80
N LYS A 59 30.99 14.11 -6.40
CA LYS A 59 30.69 12.76 -6.90
C LYS A 59 30.11 11.95 -5.76
N GLY A 60 28.85 11.54 -5.91
CA GLY A 60 28.14 10.68 -4.95
C GLY A 60 28.79 9.31 -4.92
N LYS A 61 28.54 8.60 -3.81
CA LYS A 61 28.91 7.19 -3.64
C LYS A 61 28.09 6.32 -4.57
N ARG A 62 28.56 5.08 -4.77
CA ARG A 62 27.83 4.07 -5.50
C ARG A 62 26.79 3.40 -4.60
N VAL A 63 25.55 3.33 -5.07
CA VAL A 63 24.45 2.67 -4.36
C VAL A 63 23.81 1.61 -5.25
N ILE A 64 23.66 0.39 -4.73
CA ILE A 64 22.88 -0.66 -5.39
C ILE A 64 21.51 -0.73 -4.72
N VAL A 65 20.44 -0.59 -5.52
CA VAL A 65 19.05 -0.73 -5.09
C VAL A 65 18.52 -2.09 -5.58
N VAL A 66 18.08 -2.93 -4.65
CA VAL A 66 17.57 -4.28 -4.95
C VAL A 66 16.05 -4.25 -4.94
N GLY A 67 15.47 -4.22 -6.14
CA GLY A 67 14.04 -4.10 -6.42
C GLY A 67 13.68 -2.80 -7.13
N ALA A 68 12.89 -2.89 -8.22
CA ALA A 68 12.36 -1.75 -8.97
C ALA A 68 10.84 -1.58 -8.75
N GLY A 69 10.36 -1.77 -7.52
CA GLY A 69 9.06 -1.30 -7.05
C GLY A 69 9.09 0.21 -6.76
N LEU A 70 7.97 0.79 -6.34
CA LEU A 70 7.88 2.22 -6.04
C LEU A 70 8.93 2.67 -5.01
N ALA A 71 9.21 1.87 -3.98
CA ALA A 71 10.22 2.19 -2.97
C ALA A 71 11.64 2.28 -3.56
N GLY A 72 12.02 1.28 -4.38
CA GLY A 72 13.35 1.27 -4.99
C GLY A 72 13.52 2.37 -6.03
N LEU A 73 12.49 2.60 -6.84
CA LEU A 73 12.53 3.63 -7.87
C LEU A 73 12.53 5.04 -7.28
N SER A 74 11.76 5.29 -6.19
CA SER A 74 11.81 6.59 -5.50
C SER A 74 13.17 6.81 -4.83
N ALA A 75 13.73 5.80 -4.14
CA ALA A 75 15.06 5.90 -3.56
C ALA A 75 16.13 6.20 -4.63
N ALA A 76 16.10 5.46 -5.74
CA ALA A 76 17.04 5.64 -6.84
C ALA A 76 16.90 7.02 -7.49
N TYR A 77 15.68 7.48 -7.74
CA TYR A 77 15.40 8.79 -8.32
C TYR A 77 15.96 9.92 -7.44
N GLU A 78 15.65 9.91 -6.15
CA GLU A 78 16.13 10.93 -5.21
C GLU A 78 17.66 10.92 -5.09
N LEU A 79 18.29 9.73 -5.01
CA LEU A 79 19.75 9.61 -4.94
C LEU A 79 20.43 10.11 -6.22
N VAL A 80 19.92 9.74 -7.40
CA VAL A 80 20.45 10.22 -8.69
C VAL A 80 20.32 11.74 -8.79
N SER A 81 19.20 12.31 -8.31
CA SER A 81 18.96 13.76 -8.38
C SER A 81 19.99 14.59 -7.60
N VAL A 82 20.64 13.99 -6.59
CA VAL A 82 21.68 14.62 -5.78
C VAL A 82 23.10 14.08 -6.07
N GLY A 83 23.26 13.34 -7.18
CA GLY A 83 24.58 13.02 -7.74
C GLY A 83 25.16 11.66 -7.35
N TYR A 84 24.38 10.74 -6.75
CA TYR A 84 24.85 9.37 -6.51
C TYR A 84 24.94 8.56 -7.81
N ASP A 85 25.89 7.62 -7.85
CA ASP A 85 25.97 6.60 -8.89
C ASP A 85 25.11 5.39 -8.46
N VAL A 86 23.90 5.26 -9.06
CA VAL A 86 22.91 4.28 -8.66
C VAL A 86 22.76 3.19 -9.71
N THR A 87 22.71 1.93 -9.25
CA THR A 87 22.29 0.77 -10.06
C THR A 87 21.08 0.12 -9.42
N VAL A 88 20.00 -0.05 -10.17
CA VAL A 88 18.78 -0.74 -9.71
C VAL A 88 18.74 -2.12 -10.34
N ILE A 89 18.55 -3.18 -9.51
CA ILE A 89 18.46 -4.58 -9.96
C ILE A 89 17.05 -5.10 -9.66
N GLU A 90 16.33 -5.54 -10.70
CA GLU A 90 14.97 -6.07 -10.60
C GLU A 90 14.91 -7.51 -11.10
N ALA A 91 14.28 -8.37 -10.30
CA ALA A 91 14.16 -9.79 -10.60
C ALA A 91 13.18 -10.09 -11.74
N ARG A 92 12.13 -9.29 -11.90
CA ARG A 92 11.18 -9.40 -13.02
C ARG A 92 11.72 -8.75 -14.29
N GLY A 93 11.18 -9.15 -15.43
CA GLY A 93 11.35 -8.43 -16.70
C GLY A 93 10.54 -7.11 -16.79
N ARG A 94 9.88 -6.69 -15.71
CA ARG A 94 9.10 -5.45 -15.61
C ARG A 94 9.39 -4.73 -14.29
N ILE A 95 9.20 -3.42 -14.30
CA ILE A 95 9.25 -2.56 -13.11
C ILE A 95 7.86 -2.37 -12.46
N GLY A 96 7.81 -1.71 -11.32
CA GLY A 96 6.59 -1.35 -10.59
C GLY A 96 6.25 -2.29 -9.42
N GLY A 97 6.83 -3.49 -9.38
CA GLY A 97 6.59 -4.44 -8.28
C GLY A 97 5.12 -4.84 -8.17
N ARG A 98 4.48 -4.54 -7.02
CA ARG A 98 3.04 -4.78 -6.75
C ARG A 98 2.11 -3.71 -7.32
N THR A 99 2.64 -2.72 -8.02
CA THR A 99 1.88 -1.81 -8.88
C THR A 99 1.88 -2.41 -10.29
N LEU A 100 0.71 -2.77 -10.79
CA LEU A 100 0.52 -3.48 -12.06
C LEU A 100 -0.73 -2.95 -12.75
N THR A 101 -0.53 -2.34 -13.92
CA THR A 101 -1.60 -1.75 -14.73
C THR A 101 -1.80 -2.57 -16.01
N TYR A 102 -3.01 -3.05 -16.25
CA TYR A 102 -3.42 -3.68 -17.50
C TYR A 102 -3.98 -2.63 -18.46
N ARG A 103 -3.46 -2.59 -19.70
CA ARG A 103 -3.91 -1.70 -20.78
C ARG A 103 -4.58 -2.47 -21.92
N ASP A 104 -4.49 -3.79 -21.87
CA ASP A 104 -4.99 -4.73 -22.87
C ASP A 104 -6.23 -5.51 -22.41
N PHE A 105 -6.62 -5.36 -21.13
CA PHE A 105 -7.67 -6.17 -20.54
C PHE A 105 -9.08 -5.69 -20.90
N CYS A 106 -9.28 -4.39 -20.99
CA CYS A 106 -10.51 -3.78 -21.51
C CYS A 106 -10.11 -2.72 -22.57
N PRO A 107 -10.68 -2.78 -23.78
CA PRO A 107 -10.30 -1.86 -24.86
C PRO A 107 -10.38 -0.38 -24.47
N SER A 108 -9.31 0.37 -24.73
CA SER A 108 -9.18 1.81 -24.43
C SER A 108 -9.32 2.19 -22.97
N LYS A 109 -9.20 1.24 -22.04
CA LYS A 109 -9.32 1.46 -20.61
C LYS A 109 -8.12 0.96 -19.84
N VAL A 110 -7.91 1.54 -18.67
CA VAL A 110 -6.85 1.20 -17.71
C VAL A 110 -7.48 0.43 -16.55
N VAL A 111 -6.90 -0.71 -16.20
CA VAL A 111 -7.37 -1.58 -15.11
C VAL A 111 -6.19 -1.94 -14.20
N GLU A 112 -6.35 -1.71 -12.90
CA GLU A 112 -5.30 -1.99 -11.93
C GLU A 112 -5.36 -3.43 -11.40
N GLY A 113 -4.35 -4.23 -11.73
CA GLY A 113 -4.14 -5.54 -11.12
C GLY A 113 -3.47 -5.45 -9.74
N GLY A 114 -2.71 -4.39 -9.49
CA GLY A 114 -2.04 -4.11 -8.22
C GLY A 114 -2.75 -3.07 -7.36
N GLY A 115 -1.96 -2.27 -6.63
CA GLY A 115 -2.44 -1.11 -5.87
C GLY A 115 -3.19 -0.16 -6.80
N GLU A 116 -4.37 0.29 -6.39
CA GLU A 116 -5.30 1.03 -7.25
C GLU A 116 -5.59 2.44 -6.75
N PHE A 117 -6.04 2.55 -5.50
CA PHE A 117 -6.53 3.82 -4.98
C PHE A 117 -5.42 4.69 -4.38
N ILE A 118 -5.61 6.01 -4.53
CA ILE A 118 -4.70 7.04 -4.04
C ILE A 118 -5.52 7.99 -3.18
N GLY A 119 -5.06 8.26 -1.96
CA GLY A 119 -5.71 9.21 -1.07
C GLY A 119 -5.29 10.65 -1.33
N SER A 120 -6.15 11.60 -1.01
CA SER A 120 -5.77 13.00 -0.89
C SER A 120 -4.79 13.24 0.27
N ASN A 121 -4.71 12.29 1.18
CA ASN A 121 -3.75 12.20 2.28
C ASN A 121 -2.44 11.46 1.92
N HIS A 122 -2.15 11.22 0.62
CA HIS A 122 -0.94 10.57 0.12
C HIS A 122 0.05 11.58 -0.48
N PRO A 123 0.79 12.34 0.34
CA PRO A 123 1.58 13.49 -0.11
C PRO A 123 2.73 13.13 -1.07
N ALA A 124 3.41 11.99 -0.89
CA ALA A 124 4.52 11.61 -1.77
C ALA A 124 4.00 11.21 -3.17
N TRP A 125 2.90 10.45 -3.21
CA TRP A 125 2.27 10.07 -4.47
C TRP A 125 1.83 11.31 -5.26
N LEU A 126 1.15 12.24 -4.60
CA LEU A 126 0.66 13.48 -5.21
C LEU A 126 1.80 14.41 -5.63
N ALA A 127 2.89 14.48 -4.87
CA ALA A 127 4.08 15.25 -5.22
C ALA A 127 4.73 14.72 -6.52
N TYR A 128 4.89 13.40 -6.63
CA TYR A 128 5.41 12.78 -7.85
C TYR A 128 4.43 12.91 -9.02
N ALA A 129 3.11 12.77 -8.80
CA ALA A 129 2.12 12.99 -9.83
C ALA A 129 2.25 14.41 -10.43
N LYS A 130 2.32 15.43 -9.57
CA LYS A 130 2.55 16.82 -10.00
C LYS A 130 3.85 16.98 -10.76
N LYS A 131 4.94 16.38 -10.27
CA LYS A 131 6.27 16.47 -10.90
C LYS A 131 6.30 15.85 -12.29
N PHE A 132 5.65 14.72 -12.49
CA PHE A 132 5.66 13.96 -13.73
C PHE A 132 4.44 14.20 -14.62
N GLY A 133 3.55 15.13 -14.25
CA GLY A 133 2.36 15.50 -15.03
C GLY A 133 1.34 14.37 -15.12
N LEU A 134 1.21 13.54 -14.08
CA LEU A 134 0.19 12.49 -14.01
C LEU A 134 -1.14 13.09 -13.56
N SER A 135 -2.23 12.62 -14.19
CA SER A 135 -3.58 13.11 -13.93
C SER A 135 -4.29 12.25 -12.90
N MET A 136 -4.96 12.88 -11.94
CA MET A 136 -5.81 12.20 -10.96
C MET A 136 -7.28 12.31 -11.39
N ARG A 137 -7.98 11.19 -11.34
CA ARG A 137 -9.43 11.13 -11.49
C ARG A 137 -10.04 10.80 -10.15
N PRO A 138 -11.02 11.56 -9.67
CA PRO A 138 -11.81 11.18 -8.50
C PRO A 138 -12.41 9.78 -8.69
N VAL A 139 -12.49 9.02 -7.60
CA VAL A 139 -13.30 7.81 -7.56
C VAL A 139 -14.74 8.29 -7.53
N GLU A 140 -15.41 8.20 -8.67
CA GLU A 140 -16.81 8.54 -8.78
C GLU A 140 -17.60 7.38 -8.21
N GLU A 141 -18.33 7.62 -7.15
CA GLU A 141 -19.41 6.75 -6.75
C GLU A 141 -20.65 7.24 -7.48
N ASP A 142 -21.40 6.31 -8.03
CA ASP A 142 -22.72 6.62 -8.59
C ASP A 142 -23.64 6.94 -7.38
N ASP A 143 -23.59 8.18 -6.89
CA ASP A 143 -24.28 8.66 -5.67
C ASP A 143 -25.81 8.40 -5.71
N GLU A 144 -26.39 8.22 -6.90
CA GLU A 144 -27.79 7.90 -7.10
C GLU A 144 -28.06 6.38 -7.04
N LEU A 145 -27.01 5.53 -7.05
CA LEU A 145 -27.14 4.09 -7.09
C LEU A 145 -26.94 3.46 -5.71
N SER A 146 -27.69 2.42 -5.42
CA SER A 146 -27.54 1.64 -4.20
C SER A 146 -26.19 0.90 -4.21
N SER A 147 -25.41 1.03 -3.14
CA SER A 147 -24.18 0.24 -2.87
C SER A 147 -24.51 -0.85 -1.84
N PRO A 148 -24.81 -2.08 -2.28
CA PRO A 148 -25.28 -3.14 -1.39
C PRO A 148 -24.21 -3.58 -0.38
N ILE A 149 -24.64 -3.90 0.84
CA ILE A 149 -23.82 -4.57 1.85
C ILE A 149 -24.47 -5.92 2.14
N PHE A 150 -23.73 -7.01 1.96
CA PHE A 150 -24.21 -8.37 2.20
C PHE A 150 -23.58 -8.97 3.45
N ILE A 151 -24.43 -9.53 4.31
CA ILE A 151 -24.03 -10.31 5.49
C ILE A 151 -24.83 -11.60 5.53
N ASP A 152 -24.14 -12.72 5.71
CA ASP A 152 -24.75 -14.05 5.63
C ASP A 152 -25.57 -14.25 4.35
N GLY A 153 -25.10 -13.65 3.24
CA GLY A 153 -25.77 -13.70 1.95
C GLY A 153 -27.06 -12.87 1.84
N ARG A 154 -27.33 -12.00 2.81
CA ARG A 154 -28.50 -11.10 2.81
C ARG A 154 -28.07 -9.66 2.66
N GLU A 155 -28.76 -8.93 1.80
CA GLU A 155 -28.56 -7.49 1.63
C GLU A 155 -29.12 -6.74 2.85
N LEU A 156 -28.34 -5.77 3.35
CA LEU A 156 -28.75 -4.93 4.49
C LEU A 156 -29.83 -3.93 4.08
N SER A 157 -30.73 -3.66 5.03
CA SER A 157 -31.65 -2.52 4.90
C SER A 157 -30.93 -1.18 5.11
N ASP A 158 -31.57 -0.10 4.67
CA ASP A 158 -31.05 1.26 4.90
C ASP A 158 -30.93 1.56 6.41
N ALA A 159 -31.92 1.17 7.19
CA ALA A 159 -31.90 1.35 8.65
C ALA A 159 -30.74 0.59 9.32
N ASP A 160 -30.40 -0.61 8.82
CA ASP A 160 -29.25 -1.36 9.34
C ASP A 160 -27.93 -0.71 8.92
N SER A 161 -27.87 -0.14 7.72
CA SER A 161 -26.69 0.59 7.23
C SER A 161 -26.44 1.87 8.04
N GLU A 162 -27.50 2.63 8.38
CA GLU A 162 -27.42 3.81 9.25
C GLU A 162 -26.90 3.43 10.64
N ARG A 163 -27.46 2.39 11.23
CA ARG A 163 -27.04 1.89 12.55
C ARG A 163 -25.58 1.45 12.56
N LEU A 164 -25.17 0.73 11.49
CA LEU A 164 -23.78 0.31 11.29
C LEU A 164 -22.85 1.53 11.25
N TYR A 165 -23.21 2.56 10.48
CA TYR A 165 -22.44 3.78 10.40
C TYR A 165 -22.27 4.46 11.75
N GLU A 166 -23.34 4.63 12.52
CA GLU A 166 -23.30 5.27 13.84
C GLU A 166 -22.39 4.53 14.81
N GLU A 167 -22.50 3.19 14.86
CA GLU A 167 -21.67 2.35 15.73
C GLU A 167 -20.19 2.43 15.33
N MET A 168 -19.88 2.34 14.05
CA MET A 168 -18.52 2.48 13.54
C MET A 168 -17.96 3.88 13.81
N ALA A 169 -18.72 4.94 13.52
CA ALA A 169 -18.29 6.32 13.74
C ALA A 169 -17.94 6.60 15.22
N ARG A 170 -18.69 6.03 16.15
CA ARG A 170 -18.41 6.13 17.59
C ARG A 170 -17.10 5.45 17.97
N THR A 171 -16.90 4.22 17.50
CA THR A 171 -15.69 3.42 17.75
C THR A 171 -14.45 4.08 17.15
N LEU A 172 -14.55 4.56 15.92
CA LEU A 172 -13.42 5.20 15.22
C LEU A 172 -13.03 6.54 15.83
N ARG A 173 -13.99 7.32 16.39
CA ARG A 173 -13.67 8.55 17.14
C ARG A 173 -12.80 8.29 18.37
N ALA A 174 -13.09 7.21 19.11
CA ALA A 174 -12.26 6.82 20.25
C ALA A 174 -10.84 6.43 19.80
N THR A 175 -10.73 5.68 18.71
CA THR A 175 -9.47 5.31 18.07
C THR A 175 -8.68 6.53 17.63
N ASN A 176 -9.33 7.53 17.01
CA ASN A 176 -8.71 8.78 16.59
C ASN A 176 -8.06 9.52 17.76
N THR A 177 -8.74 9.57 18.91
CA THR A 177 -8.23 10.21 20.13
C THR A 177 -6.94 9.54 20.62
N GLN A 178 -6.85 8.22 20.50
CA GLN A 178 -5.67 7.44 20.84
C GLN A 178 -4.56 7.61 19.81
N ALA A 179 -4.89 7.58 18.53
CA ALA A 179 -3.96 7.78 17.41
C ALA A 179 -3.28 9.16 17.45
N LEU A 180 -3.97 10.22 17.90
CA LEU A 180 -3.38 11.55 18.07
C LEU A 180 -2.13 11.56 18.96
N LYS A 181 -2.05 10.64 19.93
CA LYS A 181 -0.94 10.51 20.88
C LYS A 181 0.17 9.57 20.39
N THR A 182 0.00 8.97 19.22
CA THR A 182 0.91 7.96 18.67
C THR A 182 2.00 8.62 17.82
N ASN A 183 3.23 8.12 17.92
CA ASN A 183 4.30 8.44 16.98
C ASN A 183 4.16 7.53 15.75
N ALA A 184 3.71 8.07 14.62
CA ALA A 184 3.46 7.28 13.41
C ALA A 184 4.74 6.83 12.70
N VAL A 185 5.85 7.55 12.86
CA VAL A 185 7.12 7.26 12.17
C VAL A 185 7.96 6.25 12.95
N GLU A 186 8.00 6.40 14.27
CA GLU A 186 8.72 5.53 15.19
C GLU A 186 7.77 5.06 16.32
N PRO A 187 6.85 4.12 16.03
CA PRO A 187 5.78 3.75 16.94
C PRO A 187 6.25 3.29 18.32
N TRP A 188 7.45 2.71 18.41
CA TRP A 188 8.07 2.30 19.69
C TRP A 188 8.36 3.46 20.64
N LYS A 189 8.35 4.71 20.17
CA LYS A 189 8.48 5.93 20.98
C LYS A 189 7.14 6.42 21.55
N THR A 190 6.03 5.76 21.23
CA THR A 190 4.71 6.08 21.78
C THR A 190 4.64 5.70 23.27
N ALA A 191 3.95 6.50 24.07
CA ALA A 191 3.69 6.14 25.46
C ALA A 191 2.92 4.81 25.54
N ARG A 192 3.35 3.87 26.38
CA ARG A 192 2.83 2.51 26.48
C ARG A 192 2.94 1.69 25.19
N ALA A 193 3.94 2.00 24.34
CA ALA A 193 4.12 1.34 23.04
C ALA A 193 4.11 -0.18 23.15
N LYS A 194 4.84 -0.76 24.13
CA LYS A 194 4.93 -2.20 24.32
C LYS A 194 3.55 -2.84 24.55
N GLU A 195 2.76 -2.29 25.44
CA GLU A 195 1.42 -2.79 25.75
C GLU A 195 0.50 -2.72 24.53
N LEU A 196 0.51 -1.58 23.82
CA LEU A 196 -0.29 -1.38 22.61
C LEU A 196 0.17 -2.30 21.45
N ASP A 197 1.44 -2.61 21.38
CA ASP A 197 1.99 -3.48 20.33
C ASP A 197 1.76 -4.97 20.61
N GLU A 198 1.85 -5.39 21.89
CA GLU A 198 1.51 -6.75 22.31
C GLU A 198 -0.01 -7.00 22.22
N GLY A 199 -0.83 -5.96 22.30
CA GLY A 199 -2.27 -6.03 22.10
C GLY A 199 -2.65 -6.31 20.63
N THR A 200 -3.62 -7.23 20.44
CA THR A 200 -4.14 -7.54 19.11
C THR A 200 -5.32 -6.65 18.74
N LEU A 201 -5.55 -6.47 17.44
CA LEU A 201 -6.77 -5.80 16.96
C LEU A 201 -8.04 -6.58 17.28
N ALA A 202 -7.96 -7.91 17.42
CA ALA A 202 -9.09 -8.71 17.91
C ALA A 202 -9.48 -8.33 19.34
N GLN A 203 -8.51 -8.27 20.26
CA GLN A 203 -8.74 -7.84 21.65
C GLN A 203 -9.27 -6.42 21.72
N TRP A 204 -8.71 -5.50 20.90
CA TRP A 204 -9.21 -4.14 20.81
C TRP A 204 -10.67 -4.09 20.34
N LEU A 205 -11.02 -4.85 19.29
CA LEU A 205 -12.38 -4.88 18.74
C LEU A 205 -13.39 -5.51 19.72
N ASP A 206 -12.99 -6.59 20.40
CA ASP A 206 -13.85 -7.28 21.39
C ASP A 206 -14.16 -6.41 22.60
N ALA A 207 -13.27 -5.47 22.94
CA ALA A 207 -13.47 -4.51 24.02
C ALA A 207 -14.39 -3.32 23.65
N GLN A 208 -14.82 -3.19 22.37
CA GLN A 208 -15.69 -2.09 21.96
C GLN A 208 -17.17 -2.36 22.30
N GLU A 209 -17.88 -1.32 22.74
CA GLU A 209 -19.34 -1.36 22.91
C GLU A 209 -20.03 -1.20 21.55
N MET A 210 -20.39 -2.32 20.93
CA MET A 210 -21.09 -2.36 19.65
C MET A 210 -21.89 -3.65 19.50
N SER A 211 -22.84 -3.66 18.57
CA SER A 211 -23.58 -4.87 18.22
C SER A 211 -22.66 -5.93 17.59
N ASP A 212 -23.04 -7.20 17.70
CA ASP A 212 -22.31 -8.31 17.07
C ASP A 212 -22.21 -8.12 15.55
N PHE A 213 -23.25 -7.56 14.98
CA PHE A 213 -23.33 -7.20 13.58
C PHE A 213 -22.25 -6.17 13.18
N ALA A 214 -22.16 -5.03 13.88
CA ALA A 214 -21.17 -4.00 13.62
C ALA A 214 -19.75 -4.52 13.88
N ARG A 215 -19.57 -5.33 14.93
CA ARG A 215 -18.31 -6.01 15.24
C ARG A 215 -17.84 -6.90 14.09
N ARG A 216 -18.75 -7.70 13.53
CA ARG A 216 -18.44 -8.59 12.40
C ARG A 216 -18.04 -7.82 11.15
N MET A 217 -18.79 -6.76 10.80
CA MET A 217 -18.47 -5.94 9.63
C MET A 217 -17.15 -5.19 9.77
N LEU A 218 -16.90 -4.63 10.96
CA LEU A 218 -15.62 -3.95 11.21
C LEU A 218 -14.46 -4.95 11.20
N ARG A 219 -14.65 -6.17 11.70
CA ARG A 219 -13.65 -7.25 11.59
C ARG A 219 -13.29 -7.55 10.14
N VAL A 220 -14.27 -7.86 9.30
CA VAL A 220 -14.07 -8.19 7.88
C VAL A 220 -13.34 -7.07 7.15
N SER A 221 -13.75 -5.82 7.43
CA SER A 221 -13.13 -4.65 6.82
C SER A 221 -11.66 -4.51 7.23
N LEU A 222 -11.36 -4.54 8.53
CA LEU A 222 -9.99 -4.41 9.04
C LEU A 222 -9.09 -5.57 8.60
N GLU A 223 -9.61 -6.79 8.52
CA GLU A 223 -8.86 -7.95 8.03
C GLU A 223 -8.52 -7.82 6.54
N ALA A 224 -9.46 -7.32 5.75
CA ALA A 224 -9.21 -7.04 4.34
C ALA A 224 -8.18 -5.93 4.16
N ASP A 225 -8.21 -4.88 5.00
CA ASP A 225 -7.26 -3.77 4.97
C ASP A 225 -5.84 -4.19 5.34
N ASN A 226 -5.74 -4.98 6.40
CA ASN A 226 -4.45 -5.42 6.93
C ASN A 226 -3.88 -6.62 6.14
N GLY A 227 -4.70 -7.30 5.35
CA GLY A 227 -4.36 -8.57 4.72
C GLY A 227 -4.10 -9.70 5.72
N GLN A 228 -4.52 -9.52 6.98
CA GLN A 228 -4.22 -10.40 8.11
C GLN A 228 -5.44 -10.58 9.01
N ALA A 229 -5.50 -11.71 9.74
CA ALA A 229 -6.43 -11.87 10.84
C ALA A 229 -6.17 -10.83 11.94
N LEU A 230 -7.21 -10.35 12.62
CA LEU A 230 -7.06 -9.35 13.68
C LEU A 230 -6.27 -9.87 14.88
N GLU A 231 -6.25 -11.18 15.12
CA GLU A 231 -5.43 -11.85 16.14
C GLU A 231 -3.93 -11.74 15.84
N ARG A 232 -3.57 -11.46 14.58
CA ARG A 232 -2.20 -11.31 14.09
C ARG A 232 -1.85 -9.87 13.73
N SER A 233 -2.67 -8.92 14.08
CA SER A 233 -2.52 -7.50 13.76
C SER A 233 -2.29 -6.68 15.03
N SER A 234 -1.21 -5.89 15.09
CA SER A 234 -0.85 -5.05 16.22
C SER A 234 -1.80 -3.85 16.35
N GLN A 235 -2.29 -3.58 17.56
CA GLN A 235 -3.07 -2.38 17.85
C GLN A 235 -2.22 -1.10 17.65
N LEU A 236 -0.95 -1.11 18.06
CA LEU A 236 -0.05 0.04 17.85
C LEU A 236 0.13 0.34 16.36
N ALA A 237 0.20 -0.69 15.51
CA ALA A 237 0.30 -0.51 14.06
C ALA A 237 -0.90 0.21 13.48
N MET A 238 -2.13 -0.17 13.90
CA MET A 238 -3.34 0.54 13.48
C MET A 238 -3.31 2.00 13.90
N LEU A 239 -2.93 2.29 15.15
CA LEU A 239 -2.83 3.67 15.63
C LEU A 239 -1.79 4.48 14.85
N ALA A 240 -0.66 3.87 14.47
CA ALA A 240 0.37 4.52 13.67
C ALA A 240 -0.12 4.87 12.25
N VAL A 241 -0.82 3.95 11.60
CA VAL A 241 -1.40 4.17 10.26
C VAL A 241 -2.50 5.24 10.31
N VAL A 242 -3.41 5.15 11.29
CA VAL A 242 -4.48 6.16 11.48
C VAL A 242 -3.86 7.55 11.72
N LYS A 243 -2.81 7.64 12.55
CA LYS A 243 -2.09 8.90 12.78
C LYS A 243 -1.40 9.40 11.50
N GLY A 244 -0.74 8.52 10.77
CA GLY A 244 -0.02 8.84 9.53
C GLY A 244 -0.95 9.36 8.45
N GLY A 245 -2.11 8.74 8.28
CA GLY A 245 -3.14 9.14 7.33
C GLY A 245 -3.94 10.40 7.70
N GLY A 246 -3.61 11.04 8.84
CA GLY A 246 -4.26 12.30 9.25
C GLY A 246 -5.47 12.08 10.14
N VAL A 247 -5.48 11.00 10.92
CA VAL A 247 -6.51 10.65 11.90
C VAL A 247 -7.87 10.47 11.22
N GLU A 248 -8.74 11.47 11.25
CA GLU A 248 -10.06 11.38 10.63
C GLU A 248 -9.99 11.23 9.10
N ASN A 249 -9.01 11.90 8.48
CA ASN A 249 -8.77 11.80 7.04
C ASN A 249 -8.36 10.39 6.60
N TYR A 250 -7.71 9.60 7.47
CA TYR A 250 -7.39 8.21 7.18
C TYR A 250 -8.65 7.41 6.81
N TRP A 251 -9.72 7.58 7.56
CA TRP A 251 -10.96 6.83 7.38
C TRP A 251 -11.80 7.26 6.18
N LYS A 252 -11.62 8.51 5.71
CA LYS A 252 -12.45 9.11 4.67
C LYS A 252 -11.71 9.31 3.35
N HIS A 253 -10.39 9.56 3.39
CA HIS A 253 -9.65 10.16 2.27
C HIS A 253 -8.42 9.36 1.80
N SER A 254 -8.32 8.09 2.13
CA SER A 254 -7.23 7.23 1.67
C SER A 254 -7.46 6.59 0.30
N GLU A 255 -8.64 6.82 -0.32
CA GLU A 255 -9.06 6.20 -1.59
C GLU A 255 -9.84 7.17 -2.49
N ASP A 256 -9.41 8.44 -2.56
CA ASP A 256 -10.14 9.49 -3.28
C ASP A 256 -9.93 9.47 -4.79
N PHE A 257 -8.81 8.91 -5.27
CA PHE A 257 -8.39 9.04 -6.67
C PHE A 257 -7.90 7.74 -7.28
N ARG A 258 -7.95 7.71 -8.63
CA ARG A 258 -7.20 6.82 -9.50
C ARG A 258 -6.29 7.63 -10.42
N CYS A 259 -5.11 7.10 -10.74
CA CYS A 259 -4.24 7.67 -11.78
C CYS A 259 -4.86 7.39 -13.17
N VAL A 260 -5.10 8.43 -13.96
CA VAL A 260 -5.71 8.29 -15.29
C VAL A 260 -4.85 7.43 -16.21
N GLU A 261 -3.53 7.62 -16.14
CA GLU A 261 -2.55 6.89 -16.95
C GLU A 261 -2.23 5.50 -16.38
N GLY A 262 -2.81 5.14 -15.22
CA GLY A 262 -2.53 3.93 -14.45
C GLY A 262 -1.31 4.09 -13.53
N ASN A 263 -1.41 3.48 -12.35
CA ASN A 263 -0.43 3.67 -11.28
C ASN A 263 0.99 3.19 -11.64
N GLN A 264 1.12 2.17 -12.50
CA GLN A 264 2.44 1.72 -12.98
C GLN A 264 3.16 2.79 -13.81
N THR A 265 2.45 3.79 -14.34
CA THR A 265 3.06 4.90 -15.08
C THR A 265 4.00 5.72 -14.20
N LEU A 266 3.70 5.87 -12.90
CA LEU A 266 4.63 6.52 -11.97
C LEU A 266 5.96 5.76 -11.90
N ALA A 267 5.93 4.42 -11.81
CA ALA A 267 7.15 3.62 -11.84
C ALA A 267 7.93 3.82 -13.14
N THR A 268 7.24 3.89 -14.27
CA THR A 268 7.86 4.17 -15.59
C THR A 268 8.52 5.56 -15.62
N LYS A 269 7.83 6.59 -15.13
CA LYS A 269 8.36 7.95 -15.08
C LYS A 269 9.59 8.09 -14.19
N LEU A 270 9.57 7.45 -13.03
CA LEU A 270 10.74 7.39 -12.15
C LEU A 270 11.92 6.68 -12.85
N ALA A 271 11.68 5.54 -13.49
CA ALA A 271 12.71 4.79 -14.22
C ALA A 271 13.29 5.58 -15.40
N GLU A 272 12.45 6.27 -16.17
CA GLU A 272 12.89 7.17 -17.25
C GLU A 272 13.80 8.28 -16.70
N ALA A 273 13.43 8.90 -15.59
CA ALA A 273 14.19 9.98 -14.96
C ALA A 273 15.52 9.51 -14.33
N ILE A 274 15.58 8.28 -13.82
CA ILE A 274 16.81 7.64 -13.33
C ILE A 274 17.76 7.37 -14.51
N GLY A 275 17.24 7.04 -15.67
CA GLY A 275 17.96 6.64 -16.86
C GLY A 275 18.03 5.12 -17.02
N PRO A 276 17.63 4.59 -18.19
CA PRO A 276 17.49 3.15 -18.44
C PRO A 276 18.80 2.36 -18.26
N GLN A 277 19.96 2.99 -18.48
CA GLN A 277 21.28 2.39 -18.29
C GLN A 277 21.59 2.02 -16.84
N ARG A 278 20.83 2.54 -15.88
CA ARG A 278 20.95 2.25 -14.44
C ARG A 278 20.01 1.13 -13.96
N LEU A 279 19.15 0.62 -14.85
CA LEU A 279 18.19 -0.44 -14.53
C LEU A 279 18.61 -1.77 -15.16
N ILE A 280 18.72 -2.80 -14.35
CA ILE A 280 18.98 -4.17 -14.76
C ILE A 280 17.74 -5.00 -14.40
N THR A 281 16.94 -5.37 -15.39
CA THR A 281 15.72 -6.16 -15.21
C THR A 281 15.93 -7.62 -15.60
N GLY A 282 15.10 -8.54 -15.08
CA GLY A 282 15.23 -9.98 -15.33
C GLY A 282 16.39 -10.63 -14.55
N VAL A 283 16.97 -9.92 -13.59
CA VAL A 283 18.14 -10.36 -12.82
C VAL A 283 17.81 -10.38 -11.33
N SER A 284 17.83 -11.56 -10.72
CA SER A 284 17.61 -11.69 -9.28
C SER A 284 18.93 -11.66 -8.51
N VAL A 285 18.93 -10.98 -7.35
CA VAL A 285 20.03 -11.00 -6.38
C VAL A 285 19.92 -12.26 -5.56
N ALA A 286 21.03 -13.01 -5.46
CA ALA A 286 21.14 -14.26 -4.68
C ALA A 286 21.87 -14.03 -3.34
N ARG A 287 22.75 -13.02 -3.24
CA ARG A 287 23.49 -12.70 -2.02
C ARG A 287 23.66 -11.19 -1.87
N ILE A 288 23.54 -10.71 -0.64
CA ILE A 288 23.97 -9.38 -0.18
C ILE A 288 24.98 -9.58 0.95
N ASP A 289 26.15 -8.98 0.83
CA ASP A 289 27.20 -9.12 1.83
C ASP A 289 27.72 -7.75 2.26
N VAL A 290 27.71 -7.49 3.56
CA VAL A 290 28.14 -6.25 4.18
C VAL A 290 29.25 -6.47 5.21
N SER A 291 30.00 -7.56 5.07
CA SER A 291 31.13 -7.90 5.97
C SER A 291 32.34 -6.98 5.83
N THR A 292 32.39 -6.19 4.77
CA THR A 292 33.51 -5.28 4.46
C THR A 292 33.03 -3.83 4.30
N ASP A 293 33.97 -2.91 4.30
CA ASP A 293 33.68 -1.47 4.09
C ASP A 293 33.04 -1.20 2.69
N LYS A 294 33.17 -2.13 1.76
CA LYS A 294 32.48 -2.11 0.46
C LYS A 294 31.53 -3.29 0.35
N PRO A 295 30.26 -3.10 0.68
CA PRO A 295 29.25 -4.12 0.47
C PRO A 295 29.17 -4.55 -1.00
N PHE A 296 28.72 -5.76 -1.23
CA PHE A 296 28.50 -6.25 -2.58
C PHE A 296 27.23 -7.10 -2.67
N VAL A 297 26.70 -7.17 -3.88
CA VAL A 297 25.66 -8.12 -4.24
C VAL A 297 26.20 -9.15 -5.23
N ILE A 298 25.63 -10.36 -5.16
CA ILE A 298 25.87 -11.41 -6.17
C ILE A 298 24.51 -11.76 -6.79
N THR A 299 24.43 -11.70 -8.10
CA THR A 299 23.23 -12.11 -8.83
C THR A 299 23.14 -13.64 -8.90
N LYS A 300 21.96 -14.17 -9.21
CA LYS A 300 21.78 -15.62 -9.41
C LYS A 300 22.67 -16.18 -10.56
N ALA A 301 23.06 -15.34 -11.51
CA ALA A 301 24.01 -15.69 -12.56
C ALA A 301 25.49 -15.63 -12.13
N GLY A 302 25.78 -15.33 -10.86
CA GLY A 302 27.14 -15.28 -10.32
C GLY A 302 27.86 -13.93 -10.51
N GLN A 303 27.24 -12.93 -11.11
CA GLN A 303 27.85 -11.60 -11.26
C GLN A 303 27.96 -10.90 -9.90
N ARG A 304 29.17 -10.51 -9.52
CA ARG A 304 29.47 -9.71 -8.32
C ARG A 304 29.50 -8.22 -8.67
N MET A 305 28.82 -7.40 -7.88
CA MET A 305 28.76 -5.94 -8.00
C MET A 305 29.01 -5.29 -6.64
N GLU A 306 29.98 -4.39 -6.57
CA GLU A 306 30.35 -3.69 -5.35
C GLU A 306 29.73 -2.29 -5.31
N ALA A 307 29.41 -1.82 -4.10
CA ALA A 307 28.87 -0.48 -3.84
C ALA A 307 29.43 0.10 -2.54
N ASP A 308 29.06 1.32 -2.20
CA ASP A 308 29.26 1.92 -0.89
C ASP A 308 28.07 1.63 0.05
N ASP A 309 26.88 1.49 -0.53
CA ASP A 309 25.65 1.15 0.18
C ASP A 309 24.75 0.23 -0.68
N VAL A 310 23.95 -0.59 -0.01
CA VAL A 310 22.89 -1.43 -0.62
C VAL A 310 21.55 -1.07 -0.01
N VAL A 311 20.54 -0.81 -0.82
CA VAL A 311 19.16 -0.58 -0.40
C VAL A 311 18.30 -1.76 -0.82
N LEU A 312 17.82 -2.55 0.14
CA LEU A 312 16.93 -3.69 -0.09
C LEU A 312 15.48 -3.20 -0.08
N THR A 313 14.80 -3.32 -1.21
CA THR A 313 13.39 -2.93 -1.37
C THR A 313 12.48 -4.07 -1.79
N ALA A 314 13.04 -5.28 -1.88
CA ALA A 314 12.28 -6.49 -2.14
C ALA A 314 11.31 -6.79 -0.98
N PRO A 315 10.11 -7.36 -1.25
CA PRO A 315 9.15 -7.70 -0.20
C PRO A 315 9.75 -8.68 0.83
N PRO A 316 9.43 -8.53 2.14
CA PRO A 316 9.94 -9.40 3.21
C PRO A 316 9.73 -10.90 2.96
N SER A 317 8.64 -11.28 2.31
CA SER A 317 8.31 -12.64 1.88
C SER A 317 9.35 -13.29 0.98
N THR A 318 10.21 -12.50 0.33
CA THR A 318 11.26 -12.98 -0.60
C THR A 318 12.66 -12.96 0.00
N TRP A 319 12.85 -12.46 1.23
CA TRP A 319 14.18 -12.33 1.82
C TRP A 319 14.89 -13.67 2.05
N GLU A 320 14.14 -14.74 2.23
CA GLU A 320 14.70 -16.11 2.33
C GLU A 320 15.38 -16.58 1.04
N LEU A 321 15.06 -15.97 -0.11
CA LEU A 321 15.70 -16.27 -1.39
C LEU A 321 17.07 -15.60 -1.53
N ILE A 322 17.42 -14.69 -0.60
CA ILE A 322 18.67 -13.93 -0.59
C ILE A 322 19.52 -14.41 0.57
N SER A 323 20.75 -14.80 0.28
CA SER A 323 21.76 -15.08 1.30
C SER A 323 22.35 -13.77 1.81
N PHE A 324 22.37 -13.58 3.12
CA PHE A 324 22.96 -12.38 3.73
C PHE A 324 24.29 -12.75 4.41
N GLY A 325 25.27 -11.87 4.32
CA GLY A 325 26.55 -11.99 4.99
C GLY A 325 26.92 -10.67 5.69
N PRO A 326 27.61 -10.77 6.83
CA PRO A 326 27.99 -11.97 7.57
C PRO A 326 26.81 -12.67 8.29
N PRO A 327 27.01 -13.82 8.97
CA PRO A 327 25.92 -14.61 9.58
C PRO A 327 25.03 -13.84 10.55
N GLU A 328 25.57 -12.91 11.33
CA GLU A 328 24.83 -12.07 12.25
C GLU A 328 23.87 -11.12 11.52
N VAL A 329 24.25 -10.60 10.36
CA VAL A 329 23.37 -9.81 9.50
C VAL A 329 22.22 -10.67 8.99
N ARG A 330 22.47 -11.91 8.58
CA ARG A 330 21.43 -12.84 8.19
C ARG A 330 20.42 -13.07 9.32
N THR A 331 20.94 -13.34 10.52
CA THR A 331 20.10 -13.54 11.71
C THR A 331 19.25 -12.29 11.99
N ALA A 332 19.85 -11.11 11.99
CA ALA A 332 19.14 -9.85 12.22
C ALA A 332 18.05 -9.59 11.17
N VAL A 333 18.35 -9.76 9.89
CA VAL A 333 17.37 -9.56 8.79
C VAL A 333 16.19 -10.51 8.91
N LEU A 334 16.44 -11.80 9.11
CA LEU A 334 15.37 -12.80 9.16
C LEU A 334 14.53 -12.69 10.44
N SER A 335 15.14 -12.32 11.58
CA SER A 335 14.42 -12.06 12.83
C SER A 335 13.57 -10.79 12.77
N ALA A 336 14.03 -9.79 12.03
CA ALA A 336 13.31 -8.53 11.84
C ALA A 336 12.19 -8.59 10.80
N ARG A 337 12.10 -9.69 10.04
CA ARG A 337 11.24 -9.81 8.85
C ARG A 337 9.78 -9.51 9.15
N PRO A 338 9.19 -8.45 8.53
CA PRO A 338 7.78 -8.16 8.63
C PRO A 338 6.90 -9.27 8.05
N GLN A 339 5.74 -9.51 8.66
CA GLN A 339 4.77 -10.42 8.08
C GLN A 339 4.11 -9.82 6.83
N MET A 340 3.74 -10.70 5.90
CA MET A 340 3.03 -10.33 4.68
C MET A 340 1.64 -10.94 4.68
N GLY A 341 0.66 -10.14 4.27
CA GLY A 341 -0.73 -10.56 4.16
C GLY A 341 -1.05 -11.23 2.84
N SER A 342 -2.21 -11.88 2.80
CA SER A 342 -2.78 -12.47 1.58
C SER A 342 -3.74 -11.48 0.92
N ALA A 343 -3.69 -11.40 -0.42
CA ALA A 343 -4.67 -10.62 -1.18
C ALA A 343 -4.79 -11.17 -2.61
N PHE A 344 -6.00 -11.11 -3.16
CA PHE A 344 -6.26 -11.42 -4.57
C PHE A 344 -7.26 -10.42 -5.18
N LYS A 345 -7.23 -10.35 -6.51
CA LYS A 345 -8.28 -9.72 -7.32
C LYS A 345 -8.86 -10.72 -8.31
N VAL A 346 -10.17 -10.72 -8.50
CA VAL A 346 -10.86 -11.31 -9.63
C VAL A 346 -11.49 -10.19 -10.44
N MET A 347 -11.17 -10.11 -11.72
CA MET A 347 -11.61 -9.02 -12.60
C MET A 347 -12.43 -9.59 -13.74
N ALA A 348 -13.62 -9.07 -13.94
CA ALA A 348 -14.57 -9.47 -14.97
C ALA A 348 -14.83 -8.31 -15.93
N ASN A 349 -14.34 -8.43 -17.17
CA ASN A 349 -14.61 -7.46 -18.25
C ASN A 349 -15.89 -7.86 -18.96
N VAL A 350 -16.90 -7.00 -18.91
CA VAL A 350 -18.24 -7.17 -19.48
C VAL A 350 -18.51 -6.09 -20.55
N PRO A 351 -19.40 -6.36 -21.52
CA PRO A 351 -19.71 -5.39 -22.58
C PRO A 351 -20.29 -4.06 -22.09
N LYS A 352 -20.92 -4.06 -20.92
CA LYS A 352 -21.51 -2.87 -20.26
C LYS A 352 -21.63 -3.09 -18.76
N ALA A 353 -21.72 -2.01 -17.99
CA ALA A 353 -21.97 -2.03 -16.55
C ALA A 353 -23.40 -2.52 -16.25
N ILE A 354 -23.55 -3.84 -16.10
CA ILE A 354 -24.84 -4.52 -15.93
C ILE A 354 -25.55 -4.16 -14.63
N TRP A 355 -24.79 -3.80 -13.58
CA TRP A 355 -25.30 -3.39 -12.28
C TRP A 355 -26.08 -2.07 -12.37
N LYS A 356 -25.66 -1.13 -13.22
CA LYS A 356 -26.34 0.14 -13.41
C LYS A 356 -27.77 -0.03 -13.95
N ALA A 357 -28.01 -1.06 -14.78
CA ALA A 357 -29.36 -1.40 -15.25
C ALA A 357 -30.28 -1.94 -14.14
N GLN A 358 -29.73 -2.29 -12.99
CA GLN A 358 -30.46 -2.74 -11.81
C GLN A 358 -30.54 -1.65 -10.72
N GLU A 359 -30.23 -0.38 -11.07
CA GLU A 359 -30.12 0.74 -10.13
C GLU A 359 -29.15 0.48 -8.97
N LYS A 360 -28.11 -0.37 -9.23
CA LYS A 360 -27.06 -0.72 -8.26
C LYS A 360 -25.70 -0.23 -8.72
N SER A 361 -24.87 0.14 -7.77
CA SER A 361 -23.45 0.39 -7.98
C SER A 361 -22.69 -0.93 -8.24
N GLY A 362 -21.53 -0.84 -8.91
CA GLY A 362 -20.54 -1.90 -8.93
C GLY A 362 -19.90 -2.15 -7.56
N ASP A 363 -20.10 -1.23 -6.63
CA ASP A 363 -19.52 -1.25 -5.30
C ASP A 363 -20.39 -2.06 -4.34
N VAL A 364 -19.89 -3.21 -3.94
CA VAL A 364 -20.54 -4.12 -2.97
C VAL A 364 -19.55 -4.42 -1.85
N LEU A 365 -20.04 -4.56 -0.64
CA LEU A 365 -19.31 -5.08 0.51
C LEU A 365 -19.95 -6.39 0.96
N SER A 366 -19.13 -7.35 1.42
CA SER A 366 -19.61 -8.67 1.79
C SER A 366 -18.70 -9.34 2.81
N ASP A 367 -19.25 -10.15 3.68
CA ASP A 367 -18.53 -11.06 4.56
C ASP A 367 -18.25 -12.44 3.91
N GLY A 368 -18.54 -12.57 2.62
CA GLY A 368 -18.28 -13.77 1.82
C GLY A 368 -16.85 -13.89 1.29
N PRO A 369 -16.63 -14.83 0.34
CA PRO A 369 -15.31 -15.05 -0.28
C PRO A 369 -14.74 -13.85 -1.05
N ILE A 370 -15.58 -12.94 -1.50
CA ILE A 370 -15.22 -11.63 -2.06
C ILE A 370 -15.64 -10.57 -1.04
N SER A 371 -14.68 -9.93 -0.40
CA SER A 371 -14.97 -8.93 0.64
C SER A 371 -15.54 -7.65 0.08
N MET A 372 -15.13 -7.26 -1.13
CA MET A 372 -15.64 -6.07 -1.80
C MET A 372 -15.55 -6.15 -3.31
N THR A 373 -16.39 -5.38 -3.98
CA THR A 373 -16.32 -5.16 -5.42
C THR A 373 -16.34 -3.67 -5.73
N TRP A 374 -15.88 -3.32 -6.93
CA TRP A 374 -16.01 -1.98 -7.51
C TRP A 374 -15.91 -2.02 -9.03
N GLU A 375 -16.45 -1.00 -9.70
CA GLU A 375 -16.20 -0.77 -11.11
C GLU A 375 -14.81 -0.15 -11.31
N ALA A 376 -13.83 -0.94 -11.77
CA ALA A 376 -12.46 -0.47 -11.99
C ALA A 376 -12.33 0.53 -13.15
N THR A 377 -13.33 0.62 -14.01
CA THR A 377 -13.33 1.43 -15.23
C THR A 377 -14.31 2.62 -15.17
N ASP A 378 -14.87 2.87 -14.01
CA ASP A 378 -15.76 4.01 -13.80
C ASP A 378 -15.11 5.34 -14.19
N GLY A 379 -15.89 6.24 -14.80
CA GLY A 379 -15.41 7.52 -15.32
C GLY A 379 -14.47 7.43 -16.53
N GLN A 380 -14.15 6.22 -17.07
CA GLN A 380 -13.34 6.05 -18.28
C GLN A 380 -14.20 5.99 -19.54
N ARG A 381 -13.79 6.72 -20.58
CA ARG A 381 -14.48 6.74 -21.89
C ARG A 381 -14.33 5.40 -22.61
N GLY A 382 -15.30 5.08 -23.47
CA GLY A 382 -15.31 3.87 -24.29
C GLY A 382 -16.30 2.80 -23.79
N GLY A 383 -16.52 1.77 -24.61
CA GLY A 383 -17.40 0.65 -24.28
C GLY A 383 -16.76 -0.32 -23.28
N GLY A 384 -17.61 -1.20 -22.70
CA GLY A 384 -17.20 -2.18 -21.73
C GLY A 384 -17.06 -1.60 -20.31
N ALA A 385 -17.12 -2.49 -19.33
CA ALA A 385 -16.88 -2.18 -17.93
C ALA A 385 -16.11 -3.34 -17.26
N VAL A 386 -15.31 -3.05 -16.25
CA VAL A 386 -14.60 -4.07 -15.48
C VAL A 386 -15.07 -4.04 -14.04
N LEU A 387 -15.71 -5.12 -13.62
CA LEU A 387 -15.98 -5.35 -12.21
C LEU A 387 -14.77 -6.04 -11.57
N THR A 388 -14.24 -5.43 -10.53
CA THR A 388 -13.18 -6.02 -9.71
C THR A 388 -13.77 -6.53 -8.40
N GLY A 389 -13.56 -7.81 -8.09
CA GLY A 389 -13.72 -8.36 -6.75
C GLY A 389 -12.38 -8.47 -6.05
N PHE A 390 -12.35 -8.13 -4.77
CA PHE A 390 -11.16 -8.12 -3.96
C PHE A 390 -11.39 -8.82 -2.62
N SER A 391 -10.36 -9.50 -2.14
CA SER A 391 -10.29 -9.96 -0.76
C SER A 391 -8.86 -9.86 -0.23
N GLY A 392 -8.77 -9.56 1.07
CA GLY A 392 -7.55 -9.55 1.85
C GLY A 392 -7.70 -10.34 3.15
N GLY A 393 -6.59 -10.84 3.69
CA GLY A 393 -6.57 -11.58 4.95
C GLY A 393 -7.33 -12.91 4.92
N PRO A 394 -8.02 -13.29 6.01
CA PRO A 394 -8.71 -14.59 6.13
C PRO A 394 -9.74 -14.86 5.05
N SER A 395 -10.44 -13.84 4.55
CA SER A 395 -11.44 -13.98 3.49
C SER A 395 -10.87 -14.57 2.19
N THR A 396 -9.54 -14.46 2.00
CA THR A 396 -8.87 -15.05 0.82
C THR A 396 -8.88 -16.58 0.84
N SER A 397 -9.00 -17.21 2.02
CA SER A 397 -8.79 -18.64 2.20
C SER A 397 -9.72 -19.49 1.35
N ALA A 398 -10.98 -19.09 1.21
CA ALA A 398 -11.97 -19.84 0.43
C ALA A 398 -11.55 -20.06 -1.02
N LEU A 399 -11.02 -19.03 -1.67
CA LEU A 399 -10.58 -19.11 -3.07
C LEU A 399 -9.11 -19.54 -3.19
N MET A 400 -8.24 -19.16 -2.27
CA MET A 400 -6.82 -19.55 -2.31
C MET A 400 -6.61 -21.04 -2.04
N ASN A 401 -7.48 -21.70 -1.25
CA ASN A 401 -7.47 -23.15 -1.04
C ASN A 401 -8.06 -23.96 -2.22
N THR A 402 -8.72 -23.29 -3.16
CA THR A 402 -9.17 -23.91 -4.41
C THR A 402 -7.94 -24.17 -5.31
N PRO A 403 -7.89 -25.32 -6.03
CA PRO A 403 -6.81 -25.60 -6.97
C PRO A 403 -6.62 -24.45 -7.98
N ALA A 404 -5.37 -24.07 -8.27
CA ALA A 404 -5.05 -22.89 -9.07
C ALA A 404 -5.82 -22.81 -10.40
N GLY A 405 -5.97 -23.94 -11.10
CA GLY A 405 -6.73 -24.02 -12.37
C GLY A 405 -8.24 -23.79 -12.23
N GLN A 406 -8.79 -23.80 -11.02
CA GLN A 406 -10.22 -23.62 -10.75
C GLN A 406 -10.51 -22.26 -10.08
N ARG A 407 -9.51 -21.51 -9.65
CA ARG A 407 -9.70 -20.26 -8.90
C ARG A 407 -10.44 -19.18 -9.69
N LEU A 408 -10.18 -19.09 -10.99
CA LEU A 408 -10.87 -18.13 -11.84
C LEU A 408 -12.38 -18.44 -11.91
N SER A 409 -12.76 -19.68 -12.14
CA SER A 409 -14.19 -20.09 -12.21
C SER A 409 -14.88 -19.94 -10.85
N ALA A 410 -14.21 -20.34 -9.77
CA ALA A 410 -14.72 -20.15 -8.41
C ALA A 410 -14.87 -18.66 -8.04
N GLY A 411 -13.89 -17.83 -8.42
CA GLY A 411 -13.94 -16.39 -8.23
C GLY A 411 -15.08 -15.72 -9.01
N LEU A 412 -15.28 -16.12 -10.27
CA LEU A 412 -16.43 -15.64 -11.07
C LEU A 412 -17.77 -16.08 -10.47
N SER A 413 -17.85 -17.30 -9.96
CA SER A 413 -19.06 -17.77 -9.27
C SER A 413 -19.36 -16.94 -8.03
N ALA A 414 -18.33 -16.66 -7.20
CA ALA A 414 -18.48 -15.82 -6.03
C ALA A 414 -18.87 -14.36 -6.40
N LEU A 415 -18.27 -13.82 -7.46
CA LEU A 415 -18.60 -12.49 -7.97
C LEU A 415 -20.04 -12.39 -8.47
N SER A 416 -20.53 -13.48 -9.12
CA SER A 416 -21.89 -13.57 -9.63
C SER A 416 -22.96 -13.66 -8.54
N MET A 417 -22.61 -14.11 -7.33
CA MET A 417 -23.51 -14.05 -6.17
C MET A 417 -23.77 -12.61 -5.72
N LEU A 418 -22.75 -11.75 -5.84
CA LEU A 418 -22.86 -10.33 -5.49
C LEU A 418 -23.47 -9.49 -6.62
N GLN A 419 -23.27 -9.93 -7.88
CA GLN A 419 -23.78 -9.27 -9.09
C GLN A 419 -24.44 -10.31 -10.02
N PRO A 420 -25.69 -10.69 -9.75
CA PRO A 420 -26.36 -11.84 -10.42
C PRO A 420 -26.47 -11.73 -11.95
N GLY A 421 -26.44 -10.51 -12.51
CA GLY A 421 -26.44 -10.30 -13.95
C GLY A 421 -25.19 -10.82 -14.68
N LEU A 422 -24.10 -11.01 -13.94
CA LEU A 422 -22.80 -11.40 -14.51
C LEU A 422 -22.82 -12.79 -15.18
N THR A 423 -23.63 -13.72 -14.71
CA THR A 423 -23.75 -15.08 -15.27
C THR A 423 -24.33 -15.13 -16.69
N LYS A 424 -25.00 -14.06 -17.12
CA LYS A 424 -25.63 -13.96 -18.44
C LYS A 424 -24.74 -13.34 -19.50
N GLU A 425 -23.59 -12.81 -19.10
CA GLU A 425 -22.69 -12.07 -19.97
C GLU A 425 -21.53 -12.93 -20.46
N LYS A 426 -21.03 -12.61 -21.66
CA LYS A 426 -19.75 -13.14 -22.12
C LYS A 426 -18.63 -12.40 -21.41
N VAL A 427 -18.01 -13.06 -20.46
CA VAL A 427 -17.00 -12.46 -19.58
C VAL A 427 -15.59 -12.85 -20.01
N ASN A 428 -14.73 -11.87 -20.25
CA ASN A 428 -13.29 -12.05 -20.24
C ASN A 428 -12.81 -11.73 -18.82
N ALA A 429 -12.10 -12.66 -18.16
CA ALA A 429 -11.80 -12.53 -16.75
C ALA A 429 -10.35 -12.90 -16.41
N ARG A 430 -9.83 -12.31 -15.33
CA ARG A 430 -8.51 -12.62 -14.76
C ARG A 430 -8.64 -12.83 -13.24
N PHE A 431 -7.90 -13.82 -12.73
CA PHE A 431 -7.66 -14.00 -11.30
C PHE A 431 -6.20 -13.70 -11.03
N LEU A 432 -5.93 -12.75 -10.14
CA LEU A 432 -4.59 -12.37 -9.73
C LEU A 432 -4.44 -12.57 -8.23
N ALA A 433 -3.63 -13.56 -7.84
CA ALA A 433 -3.27 -13.80 -6.44
C ALA A 433 -1.82 -13.37 -6.20
N TRP A 434 -1.62 -12.36 -5.38
CA TRP A 434 -0.28 -11.89 -5.03
C TRP A 434 0.55 -12.91 -4.24
N PRO A 435 -0.03 -13.81 -3.40
CA PRO A 435 0.73 -14.92 -2.80
C PRO A 435 1.38 -15.88 -3.81
N ASP A 436 0.80 -16.06 -4.99
CA ASP A 436 1.31 -16.94 -6.06
C ASP A 436 2.42 -16.26 -6.89
N ASP A 437 2.57 -14.96 -6.82
CA ASP A 437 3.63 -14.25 -7.54
C ASP A 437 4.99 -14.57 -6.94
N ALA A 438 5.92 -15.06 -7.75
CA ALA A 438 7.22 -15.56 -7.31
C ALA A 438 8.07 -14.51 -6.57
N TRP A 439 7.87 -13.22 -6.87
CA TRP A 439 8.65 -12.10 -6.35
C TRP A 439 7.87 -11.16 -5.43
N ALA A 440 6.61 -11.47 -5.14
CA ALA A 440 5.82 -10.79 -4.11
C ALA A 440 5.50 -11.71 -2.93
N ARG A 441 5.03 -12.94 -3.19
CA ARG A 441 4.68 -13.97 -2.20
C ARG A 441 3.79 -13.43 -1.08
N GLY A 442 2.91 -12.48 -1.42
CA GLY A 442 2.02 -11.78 -0.52
C GLY A 442 1.52 -10.49 -1.11
N GLY A 443 0.42 -9.97 -0.57
CA GLY A 443 -0.20 -8.72 -1.00
C GLY A 443 0.54 -7.50 -0.46
N TYR A 444 0.41 -7.25 0.80
CA TYR A 444 1.00 -6.13 1.54
C TYR A 444 1.30 -6.55 2.98
N SER A 445 2.05 -5.73 3.70
CA SER A 445 2.42 -6.04 5.09
C SER A 445 1.49 -5.35 6.09
N PHE A 446 1.36 -5.97 7.27
CA PHE A 446 0.85 -5.32 8.47
C PHE A 446 1.57 -5.90 9.68
N PRO A 447 2.06 -5.06 10.62
CA PRO A 447 2.85 -5.53 11.76
C PRO A 447 2.10 -6.49 12.67
N ALA A 448 2.77 -7.59 13.05
CA ALA A 448 2.26 -8.52 14.05
C ALA A 448 2.35 -7.93 15.46
N PRO A 449 1.57 -8.45 16.44
CA PRO A 449 1.72 -8.09 17.83
C PRO A 449 3.18 -8.28 18.31
N GLY A 450 3.71 -7.28 19.03
CA GLY A 450 5.09 -7.24 19.51
C GLY A 450 6.15 -6.91 18.46
N GLN A 451 5.80 -6.77 17.19
CA GLN A 451 6.76 -6.57 16.11
C GLN A 451 7.34 -5.15 16.10
N LEU A 452 6.53 -4.12 16.36
CA LEU A 452 6.97 -2.72 16.31
C LEU A 452 7.89 -2.33 17.46
N THR A 453 7.73 -2.95 18.62
CA THR A 453 8.58 -2.71 19.79
C THR A 453 9.76 -3.70 19.89
N SER A 454 9.86 -4.65 18.95
CA SER A 454 11.00 -5.53 18.86
C SER A 454 12.27 -4.80 18.41
N PRO A 455 13.45 -5.32 18.75
CA PRO A 455 14.72 -4.82 18.20
C PRO A 455 14.75 -4.85 16.66
N GLY A 456 14.01 -5.78 16.03
CA GLY A 456 13.92 -5.91 14.58
C GLY A 456 13.37 -4.68 13.88
N ALA A 457 12.32 -4.04 14.41
CA ALA A 457 11.77 -2.81 13.83
C ALA A 457 12.81 -1.68 13.80
N GLN A 458 13.60 -1.56 14.86
CA GLN A 458 14.67 -0.55 14.96
C GLN A 458 15.81 -0.87 13.98
N VAL A 459 16.18 -2.14 13.83
CA VAL A 459 17.18 -2.61 12.86
C VAL A 459 16.76 -2.26 11.44
N LEU A 460 15.49 -2.47 11.06
CA LEU A 460 14.99 -2.12 9.74
C LEU A 460 15.05 -0.61 9.47
N LYS A 461 14.85 0.20 10.49
CA LYS A 461 14.98 1.66 10.37
C LYS A 461 16.43 2.13 10.37
N ALA A 462 17.29 1.59 11.23
CA ALA A 462 18.68 1.98 11.33
C ALA A 462 19.54 1.49 10.16
N GLY A 463 19.25 0.27 9.67
CA GLY A 463 20.10 -0.46 8.74
C GLY A 463 21.13 -1.33 9.46
N LEU A 464 21.90 -2.08 8.68
CA LEU A 464 22.93 -3.03 9.15
C LEU A 464 24.26 -2.75 8.44
N GLY A 465 25.37 -3.02 9.12
CA GLY A 465 26.71 -2.85 8.57
C GLY A 465 27.76 -3.69 9.28
N PRO A 466 29.02 -3.55 8.89
CA PRO A 466 30.12 -4.31 9.47
C PRO A 466 30.44 -3.90 10.92
N ARG A 467 30.01 -2.70 11.32
CA ARG A 467 30.22 -2.14 12.67
C ARG A 467 28.92 -1.46 13.13
N GLU A 468 28.79 -1.28 14.42
CA GLU A 468 27.76 -0.45 15.02
C GLU A 468 27.85 0.98 14.46
N ASN A 469 26.71 1.58 14.10
CA ASN A 469 26.60 2.91 13.50
C ASN A 469 27.23 3.09 12.10
N ASP A 470 27.67 2.02 11.44
CA ASP A 470 28.17 2.03 10.06
C ASP A 470 27.25 1.20 9.15
N ALA A 471 26.00 1.64 9.04
CA ALA A 471 25.01 0.93 8.22
C ALA A 471 25.38 1.01 6.73
N ARG A 472 25.40 -0.15 6.06
CA ARG A 472 25.65 -0.33 4.62
C ARG A 472 24.54 -1.07 3.90
N LEU A 473 23.72 -1.82 4.63
CA LEU A 473 22.48 -2.41 4.17
C LEU A 473 21.32 -1.62 4.75
N HIS A 474 20.53 -1.03 3.90
CA HIS A 474 19.37 -0.21 4.25
C HIS A 474 18.10 -0.88 3.72
N PHE A 475 16.96 -0.59 4.34
CA PHE A 475 15.67 -1.16 3.99
C PHE A 475 14.70 -0.06 3.59
N ALA A 476 14.01 -0.24 2.48
CA ALA A 476 12.88 0.59 2.08
C ALA A 476 11.76 -0.29 1.51
N GLY A 477 10.53 0.16 1.63
CA GLY A 477 9.32 -0.56 1.25
C GLY A 477 8.16 -0.09 2.11
N GLU A 478 6.95 -0.41 1.73
CA GLU A 478 5.78 -0.07 2.55
C GLU A 478 5.87 -0.69 3.97
N HIS A 479 6.57 -1.81 4.09
CA HIS A 479 6.76 -2.57 5.32
C HIS A 479 7.65 -1.91 6.39
N VAL A 480 8.34 -0.83 6.06
CA VAL A 480 9.14 -0.03 7.01
C VAL A 480 8.64 1.41 7.16
N CYS A 481 7.54 1.76 6.50
CA CYS A 481 6.86 3.04 6.66
C CYS A 481 5.59 2.87 7.50
N TYR A 482 5.72 2.92 8.82
CA TYR A 482 4.62 2.60 9.73
C TYR A 482 3.45 3.58 9.66
N ALA A 483 3.69 4.81 9.21
CA ALA A 483 2.64 5.80 8.95
C ALA A 483 1.72 5.43 7.77
N PHE A 484 2.22 4.62 6.82
CA PHE A 484 1.51 4.18 5.62
C PHE A 484 1.88 2.74 5.26
N VAL A 485 1.95 1.86 6.27
CA VAL A 485 2.23 0.44 6.04
C VAL A 485 1.14 -0.18 5.16
N GLY A 486 1.55 -0.97 4.16
CA GLY A 486 0.64 -1.58 3.20
C GLY A 486 0.30 -0.71 1.98
N TYR A 487 0.57 0.59 2.00
CA TYR A 487 0.21 1.54 0.96
C TYR A 487 1.34 1.81 -0.06
N MET A 488 0.97 2.20 -1.28
CA MET A 488 1.91 2.74 -2.28
C MET A 488 2.62 3.99 -1.74
N GLU A 489 1.92 4.81 -0.99
CA GLU A 489 2.45 5.98 -0.29
C GLU A 489 3.62 5.61 0.63
N GLY A 490 3.46 4.57 1.45
CA GLY A 490 4.52 4.10 2.35
C GLY A 490 5.76 3.61 1.60
N ALA A 491 5.56 2.98 0.44
CA ALA A 491 6.66 2.58 -0.42
C ALA A 491 7.45 3.80 -0.93
N LEU A 492 6.76 4.82 -1.44
CA LEU A 492 7.39 6.05 -1.93
C LEU A 492 8.12 6.79 -0.81
N GLN A 493 7.46 7.03 0.33
CA GLN A 493 8.03 7.74 1.47
C GLN A 493 9.28 7.04 2.01
N SER A 494 9.26 5.72 2.14
CA SER A 494 10.42 4.98 2.65
C SER A 494 11.64 5.09 1.73
N GLY A 495 11.43 5.08 0.42
CA GLY A 495 12.50 5.31 -0.57
C GLY A 495 13.09 6.70 -0.47
N MET A 496 12.25 7.74 -0.38
CA MET A 496 12.66 9.12 -0.20
C MET A 496 13.42 9.32 1.14
N GLU A 497 12.94 8.69 2.22
CA GLU A 497 13.59 8.75 3.54
C GLU A 497 15.01 8.18 3.50
N ILE A 498 15.20 6.99 2.89
CA ILE A 498 16.53 6.40 2.75
C ILE A 498 17.45 7.29 1.93
N ALA A 499 16.99 7.81 0.81
CA ALA A 499 17.78 8.72 -0.01
C ALA A 499 18.22 9.97 0.77
N ARG A 500 17.29 10.57 1.52
CA ARG A 500 17.60 11.73 2.39
C ARG A 500 18.62 11.38 3.46
N ARG A 501 18.45 10.25 4.16
CA ARG A 501 19.38 9.80 5.20
C ARG A 501 20.79 9.62 4.66
N LEU A 502 20.95 8.98 3.50
CA LEU A 502 22.23 8.81 2.84
C LEU A 502 22.83 10.15 2.43
N ALA A 503 22.03 11.02 1.82
CA ALA A 503 22.47 12.35 1.40
C ALA A 503 22.94 13.23 2.57
N VAL A 504 22.22 13.20 3.70
CA VAL A 504 22.61 13.92 4.93
C VAL A 504 23.86 13.32 5.55
N ARG A 505 23.94 11.99 5.70
CA ARG A 505 25.13 11.28 6.22
C ARG A 505 26.39 11.68 5.43
N ASP A 506 26.28 11.78 4.11
CA ASP A 506 27.40 12.02 3.21
C ASP A 506 27.66 13.51 2.97
N GLY A 507 26.90 14.41 3.61
CA GLY A 507 27.04 15.87 3.49
C GLY A 507 26.66 16.41 2.10
N VAL A 508 25.78 15.68 1.39
CA VAL A 508 25.29 16.04 0.04
C VAL A 508 24.03 16.89 0.13
N ALA A 509 23.23 16.70 1.17
CA ALA A 509 22.05 17.51 1.49
C ALA A 509 22.13 18.02 2.93
N SER A 510 21.49 19.18 3.23
CA SER A 510 21.27 19.67 4.57
C SER A 510 20.03 19.04 5.20
N VAL A 511 19.98 19.00 6.54
CA VAL A 511 18.84 18.50 7.34
C VAL A 511 17.60 19.39 7.17
#